data_06ebee5d30494674385c304bbc1a7a44
#
_entry.id   06ebee5d30494674385c304bbc1a7a44
#
_cell.length_a   1.000
_cell.length_b   1.000
_cell.length_c   1.000
_cell.angle_alpha   90.00
_cell.angle_beta   90.00
_cell.angle_gamma   90.00
#
_symmetry.space_group_name_H-M   'P 1'
#
loop_
_entity.id
_entity.type
_entity.pdbx_description
1 polymer ?
#
loop_
_entity_poly.entity_id
_entity_poly.type
_entity_poly.pdbx_seq_one_letter_code
_entity_poly.pdbx_strand_id
1 'polypeptide(L)'
;MDTLARIKQLAAKEFSLEPEKLDAGASLESLGIDSLSFIEFMFKVEEEFGVAVSDEDLKGIKTLADLERHVASALAAAGKA
;
A
#
# COMPACT_ATOMS: atom_id res chain seq x y z
N MET A 1 -14.75 -3.94 -4.76
CA MET A 1 -13.89 -3.81 -3.57
C MET A 1 -13.13 -2.50 -3.66
N ASP A 2 -13.09 -1.71 -2.60
CA ASP A 2 -12.42 -0.43 -2.64
C ASP A 2 -10.88 -0.58 -2.58
N THR A 3 -10.18 0.51 -2.87
CA THR A 3 -8.73 0.50 -2.94
C THR A 3 -8.09 0.10 -1.62
N LEU A 4 -8.59 0.64 -0.50
CA LEU A 4 -8.04 0.33 0.81
C LEU A 4 -8.21 -1.14 1.16
N ALA A 5 -9.38 -1.71 0.88
CA ALA A 5 -9.62 -3.13 1.15
C ALA A 5 -8.68 -4.02 0.33
N ARG A 6 -8.45 -3.66 -0.93
CA ARG A 6 -7.51 -4.41 -1.79
C ARG A 6 -6.09 -4.33 -1.25
N ILE A 7 -5.67 -3.15 -0.81
CA ILE A 7 -4.34 -2.95 -0.24
C ILE A 7 -4.20 -3.77 1.03
N LYS A 8 -5.20 -3.77 1.90
CA LYS A 8 -5.16 -4.56 3.13
C LYS A 8 -5.05 -6.05 2.84
N GLN A 9 -5.81 -6.54 1.87
CA GLN A 9 -5.72 -7.95 1.50
C GLN A 9 -4.36 -8.30 0.94
N LEU A 10 -3.79 -7.43 0.12
CA LEU A 10 -2.46 -7.65 -0.43
C LEU A 10 -1.40 -7.66 0.67
N ALA A 11 -1.49 -6.71 1.61
CA ALA A 11 -0.57 -6.66 2.75
C ALA A 11 -0.71 -7.91 3.63
N ALA A 12 -1.94 -8.33 3.90
CA ALA A 12 -2.20 -9.51 4.70
C ALA A 12 -1.56 -10.75 4.09
N LYS A 13 -1.69 -10.89 2.79
CA LYS A 13 -1.11 -12.02 2.06
C LYS A 13 0.41 -11.96 2.04
N GLU A 14 0.97 -10.78 1.78
CA GLU A 14 2.42 -10.62 1.65
C GLU A 14 3.14 -10.81 2.98
N PHE A 15 2.55 -10.32 4.07
CA PHE A 15 3.18 -10.35 5.40
C PHE A 15 2.57 -11.37 6.35
N SER A 16 1.69 -12.22 5.85
CA SER A 16 1.00 -13.24 6.65
C SER A 16 0.26 -12.65 7.85
N LEU A 17 -0.43 -11.53 7.62
CA LEU A 17 -1.21 -10.84 8.64
C LEU A 17 -2.70 -11.01 8.38
N GLU A 18 -3.52 -10.81 9.41
CA GLU A 18 -4.96 -10.85 9.25
C GLU A 18 -5.48 -9.48 8.82
N PRO A 19 -6.24 -9.38 7.71
CA PRO A 19 -6.71 -8.08 7.21
C PRO A 19 -7.51 -7.30 8.25
N GLU A 20 -8.26 -7.98 9.09
CA GLU A 20 -9.10 -7.35 10.11
C GLU A 20 -8.29 -6.67 11.20
N LYS A 21 -7.04 -7.09 11.38
CA LYS A 21 -6.14 -6.54 12.39
C LYS A 21 -5.27 -5.41 11.83
N LEU A 22 -5.36 -5.14 10.54
CA LEU A 22 -4.59 -4.07 9.91
C LEU A 22 -5.31 -2.75 10.09
N ASP A 23 -4.75 -1.88 10.93
CA ASP A 23 -5.27 -0.52 11.13
C ASP A 23 -4.64 0.38 10.06
N ALA A 24 -5.49 0.98 9.24
CA ALA A 24 -5.03 1.87 8.17
C ALA A 24 -4.24 3.07 8.71
N GLY A 25 -4.54 3.50 9.93
CA GLY A 25 -3.82 4.61 10.56
C GLY A 25 -2.55 4.21 11.28
N ALA A 26 -2.28 2.91 11.43
CA ALA A 26 -1.05 2.46 12.07
C ALA A 26 0.13 2.61 11.12
N SER A 27 1.31 2.93 11.66
CA SER A 27 2.50 3.02 10.82
C SER A 27 2.89 1.64 10.33
N LEU A 28 3.45 1.59 9.13
CA LEU A 28 3.92 0.32 8.56
C LEU A 28 5.02 -0.28 9.44
N GLU A 29 5.85 0.58 10.02
CA GLU A 29 6.88 0.15 10.95
C GLU A 29 6.29 -0.56 12.17
N SER A 30 5.17 -0.06 12.70
CA SER A 30 4.51 -0.68 13.86
C SER A 30 3.91 -2.05 13.50
N LEU A 31 3.68 -2.31 12.22
CA LEU A 31 3.19 -3.60 11.75
C LEU A 31 4.33 -4.59 11.51
N GLY A 32 5.56 -4.19 11.79
CA GLY A 32 6.73 -5.05 11.59
C GLY A 32 7.28 -5.04 10.18
N ILE A 33 6.92 -4.06 9.38
CA ILE A 33 7.35 -3.95 7.99
C ILE A 33 8.58 -3.05 7.93
N ASP A 34 9.74 -3.63 7.62
CA ASP A 34 10.97 -2.85 7.47
C ASP A 34 11.08 -2.23 6.05
N SER A 35 12.14 -1.45 5.83
CA SER A 35 12.32 -0.75 4.56
C SER A 35 12.39 -1.68 3.36
N LEU A 36 13.09 -2.78 3.49
CA LEU A 36 13.22 -3.73 2.38
C LEU A 36 11.89 -4.41 2.06
N SER A 37 11.19 -4.86 3.11
CA SER A 37 9.88 -5.48 2.94
C SER A 37 8.89 -4.48 2.35
N PHE A 38 8.97 -3.22 2.75
CA PHE A 38 8.11 -2.17 2.22
C PHE A 38 8.35 -1.97 0.72
N ILE A 39 9.60 -1.92 0.29
CA ILE A 39 9.93 -1.76 -1.12
C ILE A 39 9.39 -2.94 -1.93
N GLU A 40 9.57 -4.15 -1.44
CA GLU A 40 9.05 -5.35 -2.10
C GLU A 40 7.53 -5.31 -2.18
N PHE A 41 6.88 -4.87 -1.11
CA PHE A 41 5.43 -4.72 -1.09
C PHE A 41 4.97 -3.69 -2.11
N MET A 42 5.70 -2.58 -2.26
CA MET A 42 5.34 -1.55 -3.22
C MET A 42 5.42 -2.06 -4.66
N PHE A 43 6.39 -2.91 -4.98
CA PHE A 43 6.42 -3.54 -6.29
C PHE A 43 5.16 -4.36 -6.55
N LYS A 44 4.69 -5.07 -5.53
CA LYS A 44 3.45 -5.84 -5.64
C LYS A 44 2.24 -4.93 -5.84
N VAL A 45 2.20 -3.81 -5.14
CA VAL A 45 1.13 -2.83 -5.26
C VAL A 45 1.12 -2.24 -6.68
N GLU A 46 2.28 -1.86 -7.19
CA GLU A 46 2.38 -1.30 -8.54
C GLU A 46 1.87 -2.30 -9.58
N GLU A 47 2.24 -3.56 -9.42
CA GLU A 47 1.83 -4.62 -10.33
C GLU A 47 0.33 -4.89 -10.24
N GLU A 48 -0.21 -4.94 -9.01
CA GLU A 48 -1.61 -5.24 -8.78
C GLU A 48 -2.54 -4.15 -9.31
N PHE A 49 -2.16 -2.89 -9.13
CA PHE A 49 -2.98 -1.77 -9.54
C PHE A 49 -2.60 -1.18 -10.90
N GLY A 50 -1.46 -1.58 -11.45
CA GLY A 50 -0.99 -1.07 -12.73
C GLY A 50 -0.59 0.41 -12.66
N VAL A 51 -0.04 0.84 -11.55
CA VAL A 51 0.41 2.23 -11.34
C VAL A 51 1.87 2.23 -10.92
N ALA A 52 2.53 3.37 -11.09
CA ALA A 52 3.91 3.55 -10.67
C ALA A 52 3.98 4.49 -9.47
N VAL A 53 4.89 4.21 -8.55
CA VAL A 53 5.13 5.03 -7.37
C VAL A 53 6.59 5.46 -7.39
N SER A 54 6.84 6.77 -7.34
CA SER A 54 8.22 7.30 -7.37
C SER A 54 8.89 7.15 -6.01
N ASP A 55 10.22 7.24 -5.99
CA ASP A 55 10.98 7.19 -4.74
C ASP A 55 10.57 8.31 -3.78
N GLU A 56 10.26 9.49 -4.32
CA GLU A 56 9.80 10.60 -3.49
C GLU A 56 8.46 10.29 -2.84
N ASP A 57 7.57 9.65 -3.57
CA ASP A 57 6.26 9.27 -3.05
C ASP A 57 6.42 8.24 -1.92
N LEU A 58 7.36 7.32 -2.07
CA LEU A 58 7.63 6.32 -1.04
C LEU A 58 8.01 6.95 0.29
N LYS A 59 8.73 8.06 0.26
CA LYS A 59 9.15 8.75 1.48
C LYS A 59 7.98 9.33 2.27
N GLY A 60 6.88 9.62 1.61
CA GLY A 60 5.69 10.17 2.25
C GLY A 60 4.70 9.13 2.72
N ILE A 61 4.91 7.87 2.39
CA ILE A 61 3.99 6.79 2.74
C ILE A 61 4.46 6.12 4.02
N LYS A 62 3.73 6.34 5.11
CA LYS A 62 4.06 5.79 6.42
C LYS A 62 2.97 4.88 6.97
N THR A 63 1.76 4.95 6.44
CA THR A 63 0.63 4.14 6.88
C THR A 63 -0.07 3.55 5.67
N LEU A 64 -0.95 2.57 5.91
CA LEU A 64 -1.76 2.03 4.83
C LEU A 64 -2.72 3.08 4.28
N ALA A 65 -3.19 4.00 5.11
CA ALA A 65 -4.04 5.10 4.65
C ALA A 65 -3.29 6.02 3.69
N ASP A 66 -2.01 6.31 3.98
CA ASP A 66 -1.18 7.11 3.08
C ASP A 66 -1.00 6.39 1.74
N LEU A 67 -0.75 5.10 1.79
CA LEU A 67 -0.59 4.29 0.58
C LEU A 67 -1.88 4.28 -0.24
N GLU A 68 -3.02 4.10 0.42
CA GLU A 68 -4.31 4.11 -0.24
C GLU A 68 -4.56 5.42 -0.97
N ARG A 69 -4.32 6.54 -0.33
CA ARG A 69 -4.49 7.85 -0.95
C ARG A 69 -3.59 8.00 -2.18
N HIS A 70 -2.37 7.53 -2.07
CA HIS A 70 -1.42 7.62 -3.17
C HIS A 70 -1.86 6.75 -4.35
N VAL A 71 -2.26 5.53 -4.07
CA VAL A 71 -2.73 4.61 -5.12
C VAL A 71 -4.01 5.15 -5.77
N ALA A 72 -4.95 5.65 -4.97
CA ALA A 72 -6.18 6.22 -5.50
C ALA A 72 -5.91 7.40 -6.43
N SER A 73 -4.98 8.27 -6.03
CA SER A 73 -4.58 9.42 -6.84
C SER A 73 -3.93 8.97 -8.15
N ALA A 74 -3.06 7.96 -8.08
CA ALA A 74 -2.39 7.44 -9.27
C ALA A 74 -3.37 6.77 -10.23
N LEU A 75 -4.36 6.05 -9.69
CA LEU A 75 -5.39 5.43 -10.51
C LEU A 75 -6.24 6.49 -11.21
N ALA A 76 -6.61 7.56 -10.51
CA ALA A 76 -7.37 8.65 -11.09
C ALA A 76 -6.58 9.34 -12.21
N ALA A 77 -5.28 9.59 -11.98
CA ALA A 77 -4.42 10.21 -12.96
C ALA A 77 -4.24 9.34 -14.21
N ALA A 78 -4.27 8.03 -14.04
CA ALA A 78 -4.12 7.07 -15.12
C ALA A 78 -5.46 6.76 -15.82
N GLY A 79 -6.57 7.35 -15.35
CA GLY A 79 -7.89 7.08 -15.92
C GLY A 79 -8.45 5.71 -15.57
N LYS A 80 -7.98 5.11 -14.49
CA LYS A 80 -8.39 3.77 -14.07
C LYS A 80 -9.35 3.75 -12.89
N ALA A 81 -9.57 4.91 -12.29
CA ALA A 81 -10.47 5.02 -11.15
C ALA A 81 -11.93 5.11 -11.60
#